data_546f2b9b53abaa7eac5b29297fc8e051
#
_entry.id   546f2b9b53abaa7eac5b29297fc8e051
#
_cell.length_a   1.000
_cell.length_b   1.000
_cell.length_c   1.000
_cell.angle_alpha   90.00
_cell.angle_beta   90.00
_cell.angle_gamma   90.00
#
_symmetry.space_group_name_H-M   'P 1'
#
loop_
_entity.id
_entity.type
_entity.pdbx_description
1 polymer ?
#
loop_
_entity_poly.entity_id
_entity_poly.type
_entity_poly.pdbx_seq_one_letter_code
_entity_poly.pdbx_strand_id
1 'polypeptide(L)'
;EEVADTGPKYNFEHADSLPTGYLKELGIVKTNIEVTARLYQKMVDKGYSFSEGALLSAGKSFSGSAKQAMGVGAIGSDIIYCATFGQNQSAISRMEGLLKTAGSLGVSEAFDKSIMEKMASEDTTINKSVLLTKAYLKAKDQLFSDERAQLATLMVVGGWVEGLHICSQMMKEDIKDKEVRLGYWELVNTFDNIDHMCKVFKSNADISGVESQIHELTPLMNKIKK
;
A
#
# COMPACT_ATOMS: atom_id res chain seq x y z
N GLU A 1 -31.54 -6.42 2.34
CA GLU A 1 -31.36 -5.31 1.39
C GLU A 1 -29.93 -5.34 0.90
N GLU A 2 -29.79 -5.74 -0.34
CA GLU A 2 -28.52 -5.77 -1.06
C GLU A 2 -28.10 -4.33 -1.28
N VAL A 3 -27.03 -3.89 -0.62
CA VAL A 3 -26.45 -2.55 -0.83
C VAL A 3 -25.89 -2.56 -2.25
N ALA A 4 -26.59 -1.88 -3.15
CA ALA A 4 -26.15 -1.70 -4.53
C ALA A 4 -24.73 -1.13 -4.54
N ASP A 5 -23.81 -1.83 -5.18
CA ASP A 5 -22.44 -1.37 -5.46
C ASP A 5 -22.53 -0.14 -6.39
N THR A 6 -22.48 1.05 -5.77
CA THR A 6 -22.43 2.34 -6.45
C THR A 6 -20.97 2.78 -6.70
N GLY A 7 -20.05 1.82 -6.82
CA GLY A 7 -18.69 2.09 -7.27
C GLY A 7 -18.71 2.80 -8.62
N PRO A 8 -17.74 3.72 -8.89
CA PRO A 8 -17.69 4.44 -10.14
C PRO A 8 -17.64 3.45 -11.31
N LYS A 9 -18.57 3.57 -12.24
CA LYS A 9 -18.57 2.82 -13.51
C LYS A 9 -17.44 3.41 -14.36
N TYR A 10 -16.31 2.71 -14.39
CA TYR A 10 -15.16 3.10 -15.22
C TYR A 10 -15.48 2.84 -16.67
N ASN A 11 -15.40 3.90 -17.50
CA ASN A 11 -15.41 3.77 -18.94
C ASN A 11 -13.97 3.57 -19.41
N PHE A 12 -13.54 2.31 -19.50
CA PHE A 12 -12.20 1.97 -19.95
C PHE A 12 -12.20 1.92 -21.49
N GLU A 13 -12.04 3.06 -22.15
CA GLU A 13 -11.87 3.08 -23.62
C GLU A 13 -10.62 2.29 -24.08
N HIS A 14 -9.70 1.98 -23.15
CA HIS A 14 -8.45 1.23 -23.39
C HIS A 14 -8.30 -0.02 -22.52
N ALA A 15 -9.35 -0.51 -21.86
CA ALA A 15 -9.29 -1.74 -21.06
C ALA A 15 -8.88 -2.96 -21.89
N ASP A 16 -9.14 -2.94 -23.19
CA ASP A 16 -8.76 -3.99 -24.13
C ASP A 16 -7.24 -4.13 -24.33
N SER A 17 -6.46 -3.12 -23.93
CA SER A 17 -4.99 -3.16 -24.00
C SER A 17 -4.33 -3.81 -22.78
N LEU A 18 -5.08 -4.03 -21.69
CA LEU A 18 -4.58 -4.67 -20.49
C LEU A 18 -4.79 -6.19 -20.56
N PRO A 19 -3.82 -6.98 -20.08
CA PRO A 19 -3.98 -8.43 -20.01
C PRO A 19 -5.24 -8.84 -19.26
N THR A 20 -5.91 -9.88 -19.78
CA THR A 20 -7.10 -10.45 -19.16
C THR A 20 -6.83 -10.84 -17.70
N GLY A 21 -7.61 -10.32 -16.78
CA GLY A 21 -7.44 -10.57 -15.33
C GLY A 21 -6.68 -9.49 -14.56
N TYR A 22 -5.93 -8.59 -15.22
CA TYR A 22 -5.19 -7.52 -14.53
C TYR A 22 -6.10 -6.59 -13.70
N LEU A 23 -7.28 -6.27 -14.22
CA LEU A 23 -8.28 -5.48 -13.48
C LEU A 23 -8.78 -6.19 -12.22
N LYS A 24 -8.88 -7.53 -12.25
CA LYS A 24 -9.22 -8.33 -11.06
C LYS A 24 -8.11 -8.27 -10.02
N GLU A 25 -6.86 -8.27 -10.46
CA GLU A 25 -5.67 -8.19 -9.58
C GLU A 25 -5.52 -6.80 -8.96
N LEU A 26 -5.98 -5.74 -9.62
CA LEU A 26 -6.04 -4.42 -9.02
C LEU A 26 -7.08 -4.31 -7.90
N GLY A 27 -8.10 -5.14 -7.88
CA GLY A 27 -8.98 -5.30 -6.72
C GLY A 27 -8.22 -5.77 -5.47
N ILE A 28 -7.08 -6.43 -5.66
CA ILE A 28 -6.15 -6.87 -4.62
C ILE A 28 -5.47 -5.68 -3.91
N VAL A 29 -5.42 -4.50 -4.53
CA VAL A 29 -4.92 -3.26 -3.88
C VAL A 29 -5.65 -3.00 -2.57
N LYS A 30 -6.98 -3.01 -2.63
CA LYS A 30 -7.83 -2.86 -1.45
C LYS A 30 -7.52 -3.95 -0.42
N THR A 31 -7.45 -5.20 -0.87
CA THR A 31 -7.15 -6.36 -0.01
C THR A 31 -5.78 -6.22 0.66
N ASN A 32 -4.74 -5.81 -0.05
CA ASN A 32 -3.40 -5.63 0.53
C ASN A 32 -3.39 -4.57 1.64
N ILE A 33 -4.01 -3.41 1.42
CA ILE A 33 -4.08 -2.35 2.43
C ILE A 33 -4.87 -2.85 3.66
N GLU A 34 -5.99 -3.55 3.45
CA GLU A 34 -6.82 -4.08 4.52
C GLU A 34 -6.11 -5.20 5.31
N VAL A 35 -5.38 -6.09 4.64
CA VAL A 35 -4.58 -7.15 5.30
C VAL A 35 -3.51 -6.51 6.17
N THR A 36 -2.77 -5.54 5.64
CA THR A 36 -1.72 -4.83 6.38
C THR A 36 -2.29 -4.09 7.59
N ALA A 37 -3.38 -3.34 7.42
CA ALA A 37 -4.03 -2.62 8.51
C ALA A 37 -4.56 -3.55 9.61
N ARG A 38 -5.16 -4.69 9.23
CA ARG A 38 -5.61 -5.72 10.20
C ARG A 38 -4.43 -6.33 10.96
N LEU A 39 -3.30 -6.55 10.29
CA LEU A 39 -2.11 -7.08 10.95
C LEU A 39 -1.55 -6.09 11.96
N TYR A 40 -1.48 -4.80 11.62
CA TYR A 40 -1.08 -3.75 12.57
C TYR A 40 -2.02 -3.70 13.78
N GLN A 41 -3.34 -3.80 13.55
CA GLN A 41 -4.31 -3.83 14.64
C GLN A 41 -4.11 -5.05 15.54
N LYS A 42 -3.90 -6.24 14.97
CA LYS A 42 -3.58 -7.45 15.75
C LYS A 42 -2.33 -7.26 16.61
N MET A 43 -1.29 -6.58 16.08
CA MET A 43 -0.08 -6.29 16.85
C MET A 43 -0.39 -5.36 18.05
N VAL A 44 -1.19 -4.32 17.85
CA VAL A 44 -1.65 -3.44 18.95
C VAL A 44 -2.42 -4.25 20.00
N ASP A 45 -3.38 -5.08 19.57
CA ASP A 45 -4.22 -5.89 20.47
C ASP A 45 -3.40 -6.92 21.28
N LYS A 46 -2.25 -7.33 20.73
CA LYS A 46 -1.28 -8.26 21.39
C LYS A 46 -0.20 -7.54 22.19
N GLY A 47 -0.29 -6.21 22.32
CA GLY A 47 0.61 -5.42 23.15
C GLY A 47 1.99 -5.14 22.55
N TYR A 48 2.14 -5.26 21.23
CA TYR A 48 3.37 -4.81 20.57
C TYR A 48 3.54 -3.31 20.73
N SER A 49 4.77 -2.88 20.96
CA SER A 49 5.10 -1.47 21.10
C SER A 49 5.39 -0.83 19.75
N PHE A 50 5.02 0.44 19.59
CA PHE A 50 5.38 1.24 18.42
C PHE A 50 6.90 1.32 18.25
N SER A 51 7.38 1.23 17.02
CA SER A 51 8.79 1.39 16.66
C SER A 51 8.95 2.38 15.53
N GLU A 52 9.45 3.58 15.85
CA GLU A 52 9.79 4.59 14.82
C GLU A 52 10.90 4.09 13.88
N GLY A 53 11.82 3.27 14.38
CA GLY A 53 12.92 2.70 13.61
C GLY A 53 12.48 1.66 12.55
N ALA A 54 11.22 1.22 12.57
CA ALA A 54 10.65 0.35 11.55
C ALA A 54 10.13 1.11 10.32
N LEU A 55 10.13 2.44 10.36
CA LEU A 55 9.51 3.29 9.35
C LEU A 55 10.55 3.93 8.44
N LEU A 56 10.12 4.37 7.27
CA LEU A 56 10.93 5.24 6.42
C LEU A 56 11.36 6.49 7.18
N SER A 57 12.57 6.96 6.91
CA SER A 57 13.05 8.23 7.48
C SER A 57 12.09 9.36 7.13
N ALA A 58 11.69 10.14 8.13
CA ALA A 58 10.84 11.31 7.91
C ALA A 58 11.50 12.25 6.89
N GLY A 59 10.73 12.75 5.94
CA GLY A 59 11.24 13.64 4.88
C GLY A 59 12.01 12.95 3.75
N LYS A 60 12.05 11.61 3.70
CA LYS A 60 12.63 10.89 2.54
C LYS A 60 11.99 11.37 1.26
N SER A 61 12.82 11.75 0.28
CA SER A 61 12.37 12.20 -1.04
C SER A 61 12.62 11.12 -2.08
N PHE A 62 11.74 11.11 -3.09
CA PHE A 62 11.80 10.18 -4.21
C PHE A 62 11.89 10.96 -5.52
N SER A 63 12.77 10.54 -6.42
CA SER A 63 12.95 11.16 -7.75
C SER A 63 12.69 10.17 -8.85
N GLY A 64 11.99 10.62 -9.89
CA GLY A 64 11.52 9.76 -10.99
C GLY A 64 10.20 9.05 -10.66
N SER A 65 9.35 8.92 -11.67
CA SER A 65 7.96 8.46 -11.53
C SER A 65 7.84 7.09 -10.84
N ALA A 66 8.70 6.15 -11.18
CA ALA A 66 8.72 4.81 -10.59
C ALA A 66 8.96 4.86 -9.06
N LYS A 67 10.02 5.59 -8.64
CA LYS A 67 10.35 5.73 -7.22
C LYS A 67 9.30 6.56 -6.47
N GLN A 68 8.72 7.57 -7.10
CA GLN A 68 7.63 8.37 -6.52
C GLN A 68 6.38 7.49 -6.30
N ALA A 69 6.02 6.66 -7.27
CA ALA A 69 4.90 5.74 -7.13
C ALA A 69 5.10 4.75 -5.97
N MET A 70 6.26 4.10 -5.90
CA MET A 70 6.61 3.24 -4.78
C MET A 70 6.63 4.01 -3.44
N GLY A 71 7.14 5.25 -3.46
CA GLY A 71 7.19 6.14 -2.30
C GLY A 71 5.81 6.49 -1.77
N VAL A 72 4.85 6.79 -2.65
CA VAL A 72 3.44 7.02 -2.25
C VAL A 72 2.90 5.80 -1.52
N GLY A 73 3.13 4.59 -2.06
CA GLY A 73 2.72 3.34 -1.42
C GLY A 73 3.35 3.13 -0.05
N ALA A 74 4.67 3.25 0.03
CA ALA A 74 5.42 3.00 1.26
C ALA A 74 5.07 4.02 2.36
N ILE A 75 5.06 5.33 2.06
CA ILE A 75 4.65 6.36 3.03
C ILE A 75 3.23 6.11 3.55
N GLY A 76 2.34 5.63 2.70
CA GLY A 76 0.98 5.30 3.12
C GLY A 76 0.93 4.13 4.10
N SER A 77 1.75 3.10 3.91
CA SER A 77 1.88 2.01 4.89
C SER A 77 2.37 2.52 6.24
N ASP A 78 3.36 3.42 6.24
CA ASP A 78 3.84 4.12 7.44
C ASP A 78 2.73 4.88 8.16
N ILE A 79 1.92 5.64 7.40
CA ILE A 79 0.82 6.43 7.98
C ILE A 79 -0.23 5.51 8.62
N ILE A 80 -0.59 4.39 7.97
CA ILE A 80 -1.52 3.41 8.53
C ILE A 80 -0.95 2.83 9.82
N TYR A 81 0.33 2.47 9.84
CA TYR A 81 1.00 1.96 11.03
C TYR A 81 0.98 2.99 12.16
N CYS A 82 1.43 4.22 11.92
CA CYS A 82 1.39 5.30 12.90
C CYS A 82 -0.01 5.54 13.46
N ALA A 83 -1.01 5.61 12.59
CA ALA A 83 -2.40 5.84 12.98
C ALA A 83 -2.95 4.69 13.82
N THR A 84 -2.64 3.44 13.48
CA THR A 84 -3.09 2.26 14.23
C THR A 84 -2.48 2.20 15.62
N PHE A 85 -1.21 2.61 15.76
CA PHE A 85 -0.53 2.70 17.06
C PHE A 85 -0.78 4.03 17.80
N GLY A 86 -1.72 4.86 17.36
CA GLY A 86 -2.07 6.12 18.01
C GLY A 86 -1.00 7.23 17.92
N GLN A 87 -0.03 7.08 17.02
CA GLN A 87 1.08 8.03 16.83
C GLN A 87 0.70 9.15 15.85
N ASN A 88 -0.26 9.99 16.26
CA ASN A 88 -0.85 11.00 15.40
C ASN A 88 0.18 12.01 14.84
N GLN A 89 1.15 12.46 15.65
CA GLN A 89 2.18 13.40 15.20
C GLN A 89 3.09 12.79 14.13
N SER A 90 3.52 11.54 14.32
CA SER A 90 4.29 10.80 13.32
C SER A 90 3.49 10.57 12.03
N ALA A 91 2.19 10.29 12.14
CA ALA A 91 1.31 10.16 10.97
C ALA A 91 1.21 11.49 10.20
N ILE A 92 0.97 12.63 10.90
CA ILE A 92 0.85 13.97 10.28
C ILE A 92 2.14 14.36 9.56
N SER A 93 3.30 14.17 10.20
CA SER A 93 4.60 14.48 9.59
C SER A 93 4.81 13.71 8.28
N ARG A 94 4.37 12.44 8.21
CA ARG A 94 4.47 11.61 7.00
C ARG A 94 3.48 12.01 5.93
N MET A 95 2.32 12.56 6.31
CA MET A 95 1.32 13.05 5.35
C MET A 95 1.85 14.20 4.50
N GLU A 96 2.70 15.07 5.04
CA GLU A 96 3.37 16.12 4.26
C GLU A 96 4.27 15.51 3.17
N GLY A 97 5.03 14.48 3.51
CA GLY A 97 5.85 13.71 2.56
C GLY A 97 5.01 13.01 1.49
N LEU A 98 3.88 12.43 1.90
CA LEU A 98 2.91 11.80 0.99
C LEU A 98 2.37 12.80 -0.02
N LEU A 99 1.88 13.96 0.44
CA LEU A 99 1.34 15.01 -0.43
C LEU A 99 2.37 15.52 -1.43
N LYS A 100 3.59 15.79 -0.98
CA LYS A 100 4.69 16.23 -1.85
C LYS A 100 4.99 15.19 -2.93
N THR A 101 5.06 13.90 -2.54
CA THR A 101 5.36 12.81 -3.47
C THR A 101 4.20 12.57 -4.44
N ALA A 102 2.96 12.58 -3.95
CA ALA A 102 1.75 12.47 -4.75
C ALA A 102 1.60 13.65 -5.74
N GLY A 103 1.95 14.86 -5.30
CA GLY A 103 1.98 16.04 -6.17
C GLY A 103 2.98 15.90 -7.31
N SER A 104 4.19 15.43 -7.02
CA SER A 104 5.22 15.16 -8.02
C SER A 104 4.83 14.04 -9.00
N LEU A 105 4.03 13.06 -8.53
CA LEU A 105 3.48 11.98 -9.34
C LEU A 105 2.25 12.42 -10.15
N GLY A 106 1.64 13.58 -9.83
CA GLY A 106 0.44 14.11 -10.49
C GLY A 106 -0.86 13.49 -9.99
N VAL A 107 -0.90 12.96 -8.75
CA VAL A 107 -2.09 12.33 -8.14
C VAL A 107 -2.52 13.00 -6.83
N SER A 108 -2.14 14.26 -6.62
CA SER A 108 -2.44 15.01 -5.39
C SER A 108 -3.93 15.17 -5.10
N GLU A 109 -4.77 15.21 -6.13
CA GLU A 109 -6.23 15.32 -5.97
C GLU A 109 -6.86 14.11 -5.26
N ALA A 110 -6.17 12.97 -5.28
CA ALA A 110 -6.60 11.80 -4.53
C ALA A 110 -6.49 11.98 -3.02
N PHE A 111 -5.59 12.87 -2.59
CA PHE A 111 -5.28 13.17 -1.17
C PHE A 111 -5.76 14.60 -0.85
N ASP A 112 -7.04 14.86 -1.06
CA ASP A 112 -7.63 16.18 -0.90
C ASP A 112 -7.62 16.68 0.56
N LYS A 113 -7.90 17.98 0.72
CA LYS A 113 -7.87 18.65 2.03
C LYS A 113 -8.80 17.99 3.06
N SER A 114 -9.98 17.52 2.64
CA SER A 114 -10.93 16.87 3.54
C SER A 114 -10.37 15.55 4.11
N ILE A 115 -9.69 14.76 3.26
CA ILE A 115 -9.00 13.53 3.70
C ILE A 115 -7.91 13.88 4.70
N MET A 116 -7.11 14.92 4.40
CA MET A 116 -6.01 15.35 5.25
C MET A 116 -6.48 15.84 6.62
N GLU A 117 -7.53 16.65 6.68
CA GLU A 117 -8.12 17.13 7.92
C GLU A 117 -8.65 15.98 8.78
N LYS A 118 -9.33 15.00 8.16
CA LYS A 118 -9.82 13.81 8.87
C LYS A 118 -8.68 12.90 9.34
N MET A 119 -7.61 12.77 8.57
CA MET A 119 -6.42 12.01 8.98
C MET A 119 -5.70 12.67 10.16
N ALA A 120 -5.65 14.01 10.21
CA ALA A 120 -5.06 14.77 11.30
C ALA A 120 -5.96 14.85 12.55
N SER A 121 -7.25 14.52 12.42
CA SER A 121 -8.21 14.60 13.53
C SER A 121 -7.87 13.61 14.65
N GLU A 122 -8.11 14.03 15.90
CA GLU A 122 -8.04 13.17 17.09
C GLU A 122 -9.32 12.34 17.30
N ASP A 123 -10.33 12.52 16.46
CA ASP A 123 -11.58 11.77 16.52
C ASP A 123 -11.32 10.28 16.25
N THR A 124 -11.44 9.48 17.29
CA THR A 124 -11.25 8.03 17.26
C THR A 124 -12.35 7.28 16.53
N THR A 125 -13.46 7.93 16.19
CA THR A 125 -14.54 7.33 15.39
C THR A 125 -14.18 7.29 13.90
N ILE A 126 -13.18 8.07 13.47
CA ILE A 126 -12.70 8.12 12.10
C ILE A 126 -11.76 6.94 11.83
N ASN A 127 -12.21 6.04 10.96
CA ASN A 127 -11.34 4.96 10.49
C ASN A 127 -10.33 5.48 9.45
N LYS A 128 -9.13 5.81 9.91
CA LYS A 128 -8.06 6.40 9.09
C LYS A 128 -7.58 5.44 7.99
N SER A 129 -7.57 4.13 8.24
CA SER A 129 -7.20 3.12 7.21
C SER A 129 -8.19 3.15 6.05
N VAL A 130 -9.49 3.25 6.33
CA VAL A 130 -10.53 3.35 5.29
C VAL A 130 -10.37 4.64 4.47
N LEU A 131 -10.09 5.76 5.11
CA LEU A 131 -9.85 7.03 4.42
C LEU A 131 -8.66 6.93 3.47
N LEU A 132 -7.56 6.39 3.95
CA LEU A 132 -6.35 6.25 3.15
C LEU A 132 -6.57 5.25 2.01
N THR A 133 -7.28 4.14 2.25
CA THR A 133 -7.68 3.19 1.19
C THR A 133 -8.45 3.90 0.07
N LYS A 134 -9.42 4.75 0.41
CA LYS A 134 -10.18 5.51 -0.59
C LYS A 134 -9.28 6.45 -1.41
N ALA A 135 -8.34 7.15 -0.75
CA ALA A 135 -7.39 8.01 -1.43
C ALA A 135 -6.48 7.21 -2.39
N TYR A 136 -6.01 6.05 -1.96
CA TYR A 136 -5.21 5.16 -2.81
C TYR A 136 -5.96 4.65 -4.03
N LEU A 137 -7.22 4.24 -3.85
CA LEU A 137 -8.04 3.80 -4.96
C LEU A 137 -8.24 4.93 -5.97
N LYS A 138 -8.51 6.17 -5.49
CA LYS A 138 -8.65 7.35 -6.35
C LYS A 138 -7.34 7.67 -7.10
N ALA A 139 -6.18 7.62 -6.43
CA ALA A 139 -4.88 7.80 -7.06
C ALA A 139 -4.59 6.74 -8.14
N LYS A 140 -4.90 5.48 -7.82
CA LYS A 140 -4.82 4.36 -8.78
C LYS A 140 -5.68 4.65 -10.01
N ASP A 141 -6.93 5.03 -9.81
CA ASP A 141 -7.87 5.27 -10.90
C ASP A 141 -7.39 6.43 -11.79
N GLN A 142 -6.83 7.49 -11.20
CA GLN A 142 -6.24 8.58 -11.96
C GLN A 142 -5.04 8.11 -12.79
N LEU A 143 -4.14 7.32 -12.22
CA LEU A 143 -2.99 6.75 -12.96
C LEU A 143 -3.44 5.85 -14.12
N PHE A 144 -4.56 5.16 -13.94
CA PHE A 144 -5.17 4.36 -15.01
C PHE A 144 -5.72 5.23 -16.14
N SER A 145 -6.50 6.25 -15.79
CA SER A 145 -7.07 7.20 -16.78
C SER A 145 -5.98 7.92 -17.58
N ASP A 146 -4.82 8.13 -16.96
CA ASP A 146 -3.66 8.78 -17.58
C ASP A 146 -2.75 7.80 -18.35
N GLU A 147 -3.19 6.57 -18.59
CA GLU A 147 -2.40 5.50 -19.26
C GLU A 147 -1.08 5.14 -18.51
N ARG A 148 -1.05 5.36 -17.19
CA ARG A 148 0.10 5.10 -16.32
C ARG A 148 -0.12 3.94 -15.36
N ALA A 149 -0.79 2.88 -15.81
CA ALA A 149 -1.16 1.70 -15.01
C ALA A 149 0.05 1.02 -14.35
N GLN A 150 1.24 1.05 -14.99
CA GLN A 150 2.49 0.55 -14.39
C GLN A 150 2.86 1.30 -13.10
N LEU A 151 2.59 2.60 -13.02
CA LEU A 151 2.85 3.39 -11.81
C LEU A 151 1.86 3.05 -10.69
N ALA A 152 0.60 2.74 -11.02
CA ALA A 152 -0.37 2.22 -10.06
C ALA A 152 0.12 0.88 -9.48
N THR A 153 0.67 0.00 -10.30
CA THR A 153 1.31 -1.25 -9.84
C THR A 153 2.46 -0.97 -8.88
N LEU A 154 3.37 -0.06 -9.23
CA LEU A 154 4.50 0.30 -8.37
C LEU A 154 4.06 0.91 -7.03
N MET A 155 2.97 1.67 -7.02
CA MET A 155 2.39 2.19 -5.78
C MET A 155 1.94 1.05 -4.86
N VAL A 156 1.31 0.01 -5.40
CA VAL A 156 0.92 -1.19 -4.64
C VAL A 156 2.14 -1.93 -4.11
N VAL A 157 3.13 -2.15 -4.96
CA VAL A 157 4.41 -2.82 -4.59
C VAL A 157 5.09 -2.08 -3.43
N GLY A 158 5.18 -0.75 -3.51
CA GLY A 158 5.79 0.06 -2.45
C GLY A 158 5.10 -0.11 -1.10
N GLY A 159 3.77 -0.08 -1.07
CA GLY A 159 2.99 -0.29 0.15
C GLY A 159 3.13 -1.71 0.70
N TRP A 160 3.16 -2.72 -0.17
CA TRP A 160 3.34 -4.11 0.22
C TRP A 160 4.73 -4.38 0.80
N VAL A 161 5.78 -3.89 0.15
CA VAL A 161 7.17 -4.05 0.63
C VAL A 161 7.35 -3.39 1.99
N GLU A 162 6.84 -2.16 2.15
CA GLU A 162 6.92 -1.45 3.43
C GLU A 162 6.11 -2.15 4.52
N GLY A 163 4.92 -2.64 4.22
CA GLY A 163 4.11 -3.43 5.14
C GLY A 163 4.84 -4.69 5.64
N LEU A 164 5.47 -5.43 4.73
CA LEU A 164 6.32 -6.58 5.08
C LEU A 164 7.51 -6.16 5.94
N HIS A 165 8.18 -5.05 5.59
CA HIS A 165 9.32 -4.53 6.32
C HIS A 165 8.95 -4.20 7.76
N ILE A 166 7.93 -3.36 7.97
CA ILE A 166 7.44 -2.97 9.30
C ILE A 166 7.10 -4.20 10.13
N CYS A 167 6.27 -5.11 9.57
CA CYS A 167 5.87 -6.31 10.28
C CYS A 167 7.05 -7.20 10.64
N SER A 168 8.02 -7.37 9.74
CA SER A 168 9.23 -8.16 10.02
C SER A 168 10.08 -7.54 11.12
N GLN A 169 10.22 -6.20 11.14
CA GLN A 169 10.94 -5.51 12.21
C GLN A 169 10.25 -5.68 13.57
N MET A 170 8.92 -5.55 13.59
CA MET A 170 8.12 -5.71 14.79
C MET A 170 8.16 -7.13 15.36
N MET A 171 8.27 -8.15 14.51
CA MET A 171 8.27 -9.56 14.91
C MET A 171 9.66 -10.12 15.22
N LYS A 172 10.74 -9.34 15.07
CA LYS A 172 12.12 -9.83 15.30
C LYS A 172 12.32 -10.50 16.65
N GLU A 173 11.68 -9.98 17.69
CA GLU A 173 11.89 -10.41 19.07
C GLU A 173 10.83 -11.42 19.55
N ASP A 174 9.65 -11.44 18.96
CA ASP A 174 8.56 -12.33 19.37
C ASP A 174 7.63 -12.79 18.22
N ILE A 175 8.06 -13.84 17.54
CA ILE A 175 7.24 -14.54 16.53
C ILE A 175 6.25 -15.54 17.16
N LYS A 176 6.11 -15.59 18.48
CA LYS A 176 5.37 -16.65 19.17
C LYS A 176 3.86 -16.51 19.06
N ASP A 177 3.32 -15.30 18.91
CA ASP A 177 1.88 -15.11 18.78
C ASP A 177 1.36 -15.71 17.47
N LYS A 178 0.44 -16.68 17.60
CA LYS A 178 -0.13 -17.43 16.46
C LYS A 178 -0.97 -16.52 15.55
N GLU A 179 -1.71 -15.57 16.09
CA GLU A 179 -2.59 -14.72 15.31
C GLU A 179 -1.82 -13.69 14.51
N VAL A 180 -0.75 -13.14 15.11
CA VAL A 180 0.17 -12.23 14.40
C VAL A 180 0.89 -12.96 13.27
N ARG A 181 1.37 -14.20 13.51
CA ARG A 181 1.97 -15.05 12.47
C ARG A 181 1.00 -15.33 11.31
N LEU A 182 -0.24 -15.66 11.63
CA LEU A 182 -1.27 -15.88 10.59
C LEU A 182 -1.53 -14.62 9.78
N GLY A 183 -1.62 -13.45 10.40
CA GLY A 183 -1.78 -12.18 9.69
C GLY A 183 -0.59 -11.86 8.80
N TYR A 184 0.63 -12.12 9.25
CA TYR A 184 1.84 -11.96 8.42
C TYR A 184 1.85 -12.94 7.24
N TRP A 185 1.45 -14.19 7.48
CA TRP A 185 1.31 -15.18 6.41
C TRP A 185 0.25 -14.78 5.38
N GLU A 186 -0.89 -14.18 5.80
CA GLU A 186 -1.87 -13.60 4.88
C GLU A 186 -1.25 -12.55 3.98
N LEU A 187 -0.41 -11.65 4.52
CA LEU A 187 0.30 -10.63 3.76
C LEU A 187 1.32 -11.24 2.79
N VAL A 188 2.09 -12.24 3.23
CA VAL A 188 3.04 -12.98 2.38
C VAL A 188 2.32 -13.70 1.23
N ASN A 189 1.13 -14.24 1.46
CA ASN A 189 0.36 -14.95 0.42
C ASN A 189 -0.12 -14.06 -0.72
N THR A 190 -0.13 -12.73 -0.54
CA THR A 190 -0.43 -11.81 -1.64
C THR A 190 0.74 -11.67 -2.63
N PHE A 191 1.91 -12.27 -2.34
CA PHE A 191 3.11 -12.20 -3.17
C PHE A 191 2.87 -12.61 -4.63
N ASP A 192 2.14 -13.70 -4.88
CA ASP A 192 1.92 -14.19 -6.26
C ASP A 192 1.18 -13.15 -7.11
N ASN A 193 0.27 -12.40 -6.48
CA ASN A 193 -0.45 -11.31 -7.15
C ASN A 193 0.48 -10.14 -7.43
N ILE A 194 1.35 -9.77 -6.49
CA ILE A 194 2.37 -8.71 -6.64
C ILE A 194 3.32 -9.07 -7.78
N ASP A 195 3.86 -10.28 -7.79
CA ASP A 195 4.76 -10.79 -8.83
C ASP A 195 4.07 -10.79 -10.21
N HIS A 196 2.81 -11.26 -10.26
CA HIS A 196 2.04 -11.26 -11.50
C HIS A 196 1.76 -9.83 -12.02
N MET A 197 1.35 -8.90 -11.14
CA MET A 197 1.14 -7.51 -11.52
C MET A 197 2.41 -6.86 -12.10
N CYS A 198 3.58 -7.15 -11.54
CA CYS A 198 4.85 -6.66 -12.08
C CYS A 198 5.16 -7.29 -13.46
N LYS A 199 4.92 -8.59 -13.62
CA LYS A 199 5.15 -9.32 -14.89
C LYS A 199 4.34 -8.77 -16.05
N VAL A 200 3.12 -8.26 -15.80
CA VAL A 200 2.28 -7.63 -16.83
C VAL A 200 3.01 -6.49 -17.54
N PHE A 201 3.81 -5.73 -16.81
CA PHE A 201 4.54 -4.57 -17.32
C PHE A 201 6.06 -4.79 -17.41
N LYS A 202 6.54 -6.04 -17.45
CA LYS A 202 7.99 -6.36 -17.46
C LYS A 202 8.79 -5.70 -18.56
N SER A 203 8.16 -5.37 -19.69
CA SER A 203 8.79 -4.64 -20.80
C SER A 203 8.83 -3.12 -20.61
N ASN A 204 8.16 -2.59 -19.59
CA ASN A 204 8.17 -1.17 -19.27
C ASN A 204 9.40 -0.82 -18.45
N ALA A 205 10.15 0.22 -18.85
CA ALA A 205 11.41 0.62 -18.21
C ALA A 205 11.24 1.01 -16.73
N ASP A 206 10.07 1.56 -16.34
CA ASP A 206 9.77 1.95 -14.96
C ASP A 206 9.67 0.74 -14.02
N ILE A 207 9.24 -0.41 -14.54
CA ILE A 207 8.92 -1.58 -13.72
C ILE A 207 9.96 -2.70 -13.83
N SER A 208 10.68 -2.83 -14.96
CA SER A 208 11.52 -3.99 -15.23
C SER A 208 12.55 -4.31 -14.14
N GLY A 209 13.17 -3.28 -13.56
CA GLY A 209 14.11 -3.46 -12.45
C GLY A 209 13.45 -3.91 -11.15
N VAL A 210 12.24 -3.44 -10.87
CA VAL A 210 11.45 -3.83 -9.71
C VAL A 210 10.89 -5.24 -9.88
N GLU A 211 10.42 -5.58 -11.10
CA GLU A 211 9.94 -6.93 -11.43
C GLU A 211 11.01 -7.99 -11.15
N SER A 212 12.24 -7.75 -11.63
CA SER A 212 13.35 -8.66 -11.38
C SER A 212 13.61 -8.87 -9.88
N GLN A 213 13.63 -7.80 -9.09
CA GLN A 213 13.83 -7.87 -7.64
C GLN A 213 12.69 -8.61 -6.93
N ILE A 214 11.44 -8.35 -7.30
CA ILE A 214 10.27 -9.08 -6.76
C ILE A 214 10.36 -10.55 -7.13
N HIS A 215 10.72 -10.87 -8.37
CA HIS A 215 10.84 -12.26 -8.82
C HIS A 215 11.95 -13.03 -8.09
N GLU A 216 13.05 -12.37 -7.72
CA GLU A 216 14.13 -12.98 -6.91
C GLU A 216 13.64 -13.43 -5.52
N LEU A 217 12.55 -12.87 -4.99
CA LEU A 217 11.95 -13.30 -3.73
C LEU A 217 11.18 -14.63 -3.84
N THR A 218 10.86 -15.10 -5.05
CA THR A 218 10.04 -16.30 -5.28
C THR A 218 10.52 -17.54 -4.51
N PRO A 219 11.82 -17.90 -4.49
CA PRO A 219 12.30 -19.06 -3.75
C PRO A 219 12.10 -18.93 -2.23
N LEU A 220 12.24 -17.70 -1.71
CA LEU A 220 12.03 -17.41 -0.28
C LEU A 220 10.54 -17.50 0.08
N MET A 221 9.68 -16.85 -0.69
CA MET A 221 8.24 -16.85 -0.47
C MET A 221 7.64 -18.26 -0.56
N ASN A 222 8.13 -19.10 -1.48
CA ASN A 222 7.73 -20.50 -1.58
C ASN A 222 8.17 -21.36 -0.37
N LYS A 223 9.21 -20.96 0.35
CA LYS A 223 9.60 -21.64 1.61
C LYS A 223 8.70 -21.24 2.78
N ILE A 224 8.28 -19.97 2.83
CA ILE A 224 7.42 -19.45 3.89
C ILE A 224 5.99 -19.98 3.77
N LYS A 225 5.51 -20.22 2.53
CA LYS A 225 4.17 -20.73 2.25
C LYS A 225 3.97 -22.21 2.56
N LYS A 226 5.05 -22.98 2.75
CA LYS A 226 5.03 -24.39 3.15
C LYS A 226 4.94 -24.55 4.66
#